data_8cef9bc400490ca0d8d80f6a94806ccc
#
_entry.id   8cef9bc400490ca0d8d80f6a94806ccc
#
_cell.length_a   1.000
_cell.length_b   1.000
_cell.length_c   1.000
_cell.angle_alpha   90.00
_cell.angle_beta   90.00
_cell.angle_gamma   90.00
#
_symmetry.space_group_name_H-M   'P 1'
#
loop_
_entity.id
_entity.type
_entity.pdbx_description
1 polymer ?
#
loop_
_entity_poly.entity_id
_entity_poly.type
_entity_poly.pdbx_seq_one_letter_code
_entity_poly.pdbx_strand_id
1 'polypeptide(L)' 'MFNPSRDEVRLFFTDTWRKQRQGEILTPLEAIAADWIVEHPEYHADLTD' A
#
# COMPACT_ATOMS: atom_id res chain seq x y z
N MET A 1 24.21 4.83 4.89
CA MET A 1 23.91 3.81 3.99
C MET A 1 22.44 3.81 3.61
N PHE A 2 22.23 3.95 2.40
CA PHE A 2 20.88 4.00 1.92
C PHE A 2 20.38 2.59 1.67
N ASN A 3 19.24 2.32 2.18
CA ASN A 3 18.72 0.99 2.07
C ASN A 3 17.24 1.10 1.75
N PRO A 4 16.88 1.04 0.48
CA PRO A 4 15.47 1.15 0.11
C PRO A 4 14.81 -0.11 0.56
N SER A 5 14.60 -0.18 1.77
CA SER A 5 14.26 -1.42 2.31
C SER A 5 12.78 -1.53 2.48
N ARG A 6 12.43 -2.35 3.40
CA ARG A 6 11.06 -2.65 3.70
C ARG A 6 10.28 -1.42 4.08
N ASP A 7 10.96 -0.41 4.64
CA ASP A 7 10.24 0.77 5.10
C ASP A 7 9.64 1.52 3.93
N GLU A 8 10.39 1.65 2.83
CA GLU A 8 9.86 2.34 1.68
C GLU A 8 8.76 1.55 1.01
N VAL A 9 8.94 0.25 0.91
CA VAL A 9 7.90 -0.59 0.34
C VAL A 9 6.65 -0.53 1.20
N ARG A 10 6.85 -0.60 2.51
CA ARG A 10 5.71 -0.55 3.41
C ARG A 10 4.98 0.78 3.31
N LEU A 11 5.73 1.88 3.22
CA LEU A 11 5.10 3.18 3.08
C LEU A 11 4.32 3.28 1.78
N PHE A 12 4.85 2.71 0.72
CA PHE A 12 4.15 2.73 -0.54
C PHE A 12 2.80 2.00 -0.43
N PHE A 13 2.82 0.83 0.16
CA PHE A 13 1.59 0.06 0.32
C PHE A 13 0.63 0.74 1.29
N THR A 14 1.16 1.30 2.37
CA THR A 14 0.33 1.99 3.34
C THR A 14 -0.36 3.19 2.71
N ASP A 15 0.38 3.97 1.94
CA ASP A 15 -0.19 5.11 1.25
C ASP A 15 -1.26 4.67 0.26
N THR A 16 -0.96 3.63 -0.50
CA THR A 16 -1.89 3.13 -1.49
C THR A 16 -3.17 2.67 -0.82
N TRP A 17 -3.04 1.96 0.27
CA TRP A 17 -4.20 1.45 0.99
C TRP A 17 -5.05 2.59 1.53
N ARG A 18 -4.40 3.60 2.07
CA ARG A 18 -5.13 4.75 2.60
C ARG A 18 -5.87 5.47 1.50
N LYS A 19 -5.22 5.68 0.36
CA LYS A 19 -5.87 6.35 -0.76
C LYS A 19 -7.07 5.56 -1.25
N GLN A 20 -6.93 4.25 -1.32
CA GLN A 20 -8.04 3.43 -1.77
C GLN A 20 -9.21 3.52 -0.82
N ARG A 21 -8.95 3.52 0.47
CA ARG A 21 -10.01 3.60 1.44
C ARG A 21 -10.72 4.94 1.39
N GLN A 22 -9.99 5.98 1.01
CA GLN A 22 -10.57 7.31 0.91
C GLN A 22 -11.17 7.60 -0.46
N GLY A 23 -11.04 6.66 -1.37
CA GLY A 23 -11.61 6.86 -2.70
C GLY A 23 -10.80 7.78 -3.57
N GLU A 24 -9.53 7.97 -3.27
CA GLU A 24 -8.69 8.84 -4.07
C GLU A 24 -8.21 8.13 -5.32
N ILE A 25 -7.76 8.94 -6.28
CA ILE A 25 -7.28 8.39 -7.53
C ILE A 25 -5.91 7.76 -7.32
N LEU A 26 -5.75 6.56 -7.83
CA LEU A 26 -4.50 5.84 -7.73
C LEU A 26 -3.75 5.88 -9.04
N THR A 27 -2.43 5.99 -8.95
CA THR A 27 -1.62 5.81 -10.15
C THR A 27 -1.72 4.36 -10.60
N PRO A 28 -1.32 4.06 -11.85
CA PRO A 28 -1.39 2.67 -12.31
C PRO A 28 -0.64 1.71 -11.42
N LEU A 29 0.52 2.12 -10.92
CA LEU A 29 1.28 1.27 -10.04
C LEU A 29 0.57 1.07 -8.71
N GLU A 30 -0.02 2.12 -8.19
CA GLU A 30 -0.78 2.01 -6.96
C GLU A 30 -2.02 1.16 -7.13
N ALA A 31 -2.62 1.22 -8.30
CA ALA A 31 -3.79 0.40 -8.56
C ALA A 31 -3.44 -1.08 -8.49
N ILE A 32 -2.29 -1.44 -9.03
CA ILE A 32 -1.84 -2.82 -8.96
C ILE A 32 -1.60 -3.23 -7.51
N ALA A 33 -0.96 -2.36 -6.76
CA ALA A 33 -0.69 -2.65 -5.36
C ALA A 33 -1.97 -2.77 -4.56
N ALA A 34 -2.93 -1.90 -4.85
CA ALA A 34 -4.21 -1.94 -4.14
C ALA A 34 -4.94 -3.25 -4.42
N ASP A 35 -4.88 -3.71 -5.65
CA ASP A 35 -5.50 -4.97 -6.00
C ASP A 35 -4.86 -6.12 -5.21
N TRP A 36 -3.54 -6.08 -5.10
CA TRP A 36 -2.84 -7.09 -4.32
C TRP A 36 -3.27 -7.05 -2.86
N ILE A 37 -3.40 -5.86 -2.31
CA ILE A 37 -3.78 -5.70 -0.91
C ILE A 37 -5.18 -6.27 -0.67
N VAL A 38 -6.09 -6.01 -1.58
CA VAL A 38 -7.45 -6.51 -1.43
C VAL A 38 -7.47 -8.03 -1.39
N GLU A 39 -6.59 -8.67 -2.16
CA GLU A 39 -6.56 -10.11 -2.19
C GLU A 39 -5.82 -10.72 -1.00
N HIS A 40 -5.18 -9.89 -0.20
CA HIS A 40 -4.45 -10.38 0.96
C HIS A 40 -4.89 -9.65 2.20
N PRO A 41 -6.11 -9.89 2.64
CA PRO A 41 -6.65 -9.17 3.81
C PRO A 41 -5.84 -9.39 5.08
N GLU A 42 -5.05 -10.43 5.12
CA GLU A 42 -4.25 -10.68 6.32
C GLU A 42 -3.24 -9.57 6.57
N TYR A 43 -2.94 -8.77 5.56
CA TYR A 43 -1.98 -7.68 5.71
C TYR A 43 -2.64 -6.34 6.03
N HIS A 44 -3.96 -6.30 6.07
CA HIS A 44 -4.65 -5.03 6.29
C HIS A 44 -4.28 -4.42 7.63
N ALA A 45 -4.12 -5.24 8.65
CA ALA A 45 -3.79 -4.74 9.97
C ALA A 45 -2.43 -4.06 9.98
N ASP A 46 -1.49 -4.61 9.23
CA ASP A 46 -0.16 -4.01 9.14
C ASP A 46 -0.19 -2.68 8.42
N LEU A 47 -1.12 -2.51 7.50
CA LEU A 47 -1.15 -1.33 6.66
C LEU A 47 -1.98 -0.21 7.24
N THR A 48 -2.78 -0.48 8.23
CA THR A 48 -3.64 0.53 8.82
C THR A 48 -3.06 1.15 10.06
N ASP A 49 -1.93 0.74 10.46
CA ASP A 49 -1.34 1.24 11.68
C ASP A 49 -1.00 2.73 11.60
#